data_d92fe130bd69d4c72b18c82d721ea8c6
#
_entry.id   d92fe130bd69d4c72b18c82d721ea8c6
#
_cell.length_a   1.000
_cell.length_b   1.000
_cell.length_c   1.000
_cell.angle_alpha   90.00
_cell.angle_beta   90.00
_cell.angle_gamma   90.00
#
_symmetry.space_group_name_H-M   'P 1'
#
loop_
_entity.id
_entity.type
_entity.pdbx_description
1 polymer ?
#
loop_
_entity_poly.entity_id
_entity_poly.type
_entity_poly.pdbx_seq_one_letter_code
_entity_poly.pdbx_strand_id
1 'polypeptide(L)'
;AVFIGTGAGLPWFLNIPGENLNGVYSANEFLTRVNLMGAYKFPDNDTPIKPIRRIAVVGAGNTAMDSARTAQRLRPEKVYLIYRRSRLEMPARKEEIHHAEEEGIDFHLLHSPTRIIGDEKGRVIAMECQEMVLGEPDASGRRRPVPKEGALKTFEVDAVVIATGQGPNPLLLADCPEIERTNRGTIVVNPQTMQSSLPDVFAGGDIVTGGATVILAMGAGRTAATAIPRY
;
A
#
# COMPACT_ATOMS: atom_id res chain seq x y z
N ALA A 1 14.11 -3.11 -29.95
CA ALA A 1 12.98 -2.81 -29.07
C ALA A 1 13.38 -3.00 -27.60
N VAL A 2 12.78 -2.21 -26.71
CA VAL A 2 12.95 -2.29 -25.25
C VAL A 2 11.62 -2.67 -24.63
N PHE A 3 11.62 -3.60 -23.66
CA PHE A 3 10.42 -3.92 -22.88
C PHE A 3 10.60 -3.48 -21.43
N ILE A 4 9.68 -2.65 -20.92
CA ILE A 4 9.69 -2.15 -19.54
C ILE A 4 8.68 -2.95 -18.72
N GLY A 5 9.18 -3.73 -17.76
CA GLY A 5 8.39 -4.56 -16.84
C GLY A 5 8.76 -4.34 -15.37
N THR A 6 9.06 -3.10 -14.97
CA THR A 6 9.64 -2.76 -13.65
C THR A 6 8.62 -2.79 -12.50
N GLY A 7 7.34 -2.99 -12.81
CA GLY A 7 6.29 -3.08 -11.80
C GLY A 7 5.93 -1.76 -11.13
N ALA A 8 5.23 -1.85 -9.99
CA ALA A 8 4.77 -0.72 -9.19
C ALA A 8 4.92 -1.06 -7.70
N GLY A 9 6.16 -1.11 -7.23
CA GLY A 9 6.51 -1.53 -5.86
C GLY A 9 6.85 -0.39 -4.90
N LEU A 10 6.84 0.89 -5.35
CA LEU A 10 7.14 2.02 -4.49
C LEU A 10 5.92 2.35 -3.61
N PRO A 11 6.04 2.30 -2.27
CA PRO A 11 4.91 2.54 -1.38
C PRO A 11 4.44 4.00 -1.44
N TRP A 12 3.13 4.19 -1.39
CA TRP A 12 2.53 5.50 -1.17
C TRP A 12 2.50 5.81 0.33
N PHE A 13 2.95 7.01 0.68
CA PHE A 13 2.83 7.57 2.03
C PHE A 13 1.62 8.52 2.11
N LEU A 14 1.20 8.87 3.33
CA LEU A 14 0.04 9.73 3.56
C LEU A 14 0.40 11.22 3.46
N ASN A 15 1.69 11.55 3.51
CA ASN A 15 2.24 12.90 3.59
C ASN A 15 1.71 13.67 4.81
N ILE A 16 1.68 13.00 5.97
CA ILE A 16 1.25 13.57 7.25
C ILE A 16 2.46 13.73 8.19
N PRO A 17 2.39 14.64 9.17
CA PRO A 17 3.45 14.78 10.17
C PRO A 17 3.72 13.47 10.92
N GLY A 18 4.99 13.15 11.11
CA GLY A 18 5.45 11.99 11.89
C GLY A 18 5.64 10.70 11.10
N GLU A 19 5.44 10.69 9.78
CA GLU A 19 5.68 9.48 8.96
C GLU A 19 7.15 9.02 8.93
N ASN A 20 8.08 9.89 9.32
CA ASN A 20 9.51 9.59 9.42
C ASN A 20 9.95 9.11 10.82
N LEU A 21 9.03 8.91 11.75
CA LEU A 21 9.33 8.42 13.10
C LEU A 21 9.74 6.95 13.08
N ASN A 22 10.60 6.59 14.04
CA ASN A 22 10.99 5.20 14.25
C ASN A 22 9.81 4.37 14.75
N GLY A 23 9.43 3.35 13.99
CA GLY A 23 8.22 2.54 14.20
C GLY A 23 7.15 2.77 13.14
N VAL A 24 7.39 3.66 12.16
CA VAL A 24 6.57 3.77 10.95
C VAL A 24 7.21 2.92 9.85
N TYR A 25 6.43 2.07 9.23
CA TYR A 25 6.84 1.17 8.16
C TYR A 25 5.89 1.29 6.98
N SER A 26 6.40 1.16 5.77
CA SER A 26 5.54 0.76 4.66
C SER A 26 5.15 -0.71 4.79
N ALA A 27 4.03 -1.12 4.21
CA ALA A 27 3.60 -2.51 4.23
C ALA A 27 4.66 -3.45 3.62
N ASN A 28 5.28 -3.02 2.51
CA ASN A 28 6.34 -3.80 1.86
C ASN A 28 7.54 -4.02 2.78
N GLU A 29 8.01 -2.96 3.45
CA GLU A 29 9.11 -3.06 4.40
C GLU A 29 8.75 -3.98 5.56
N PHE A 30 7.58 -3.78 6.17
CA PHE A 30 7.11 -4.59 7.29
C PHE A 30 7.03 -6.07 6.92
N LEU A 31 6.35 -6.40 5.83
CA LEU A 31 6.17 -7.78 5.37
C LEU A 31 7.50 -8.42 4.96
N THR A 32 8.39 -7.68 4.30
CA THR A 32 9.72 -8.18 3.94
C THR A 32 10.55 -8.47 5.18
N ARG A 33 10.60 -7.55 6.15
CA ARG A 33 11.34 -7.76 7.41
C ARG A 33 10.82 -8.99 8.16
N VAL A 34 9.51 -9.11 8.32
CA VAL A 34 8.93 -10.19 9.13
C VAL A 34 8.99 -11.52 8.40
N ASN A 35 8.47 -11.60 7.16
CA ASN A 35 8.27 -12.88 6.48
C ASN A 35 9.51 -13.36 5.74
N LEU A 36 10.20 -12.49 5.00
CA LEU A 36 11.36 -12.88 4.19
C LEU A 36 12.66 -12.88 5.02
N MET A 37 12.86 -11.86 5.83
CA MET A 37 14.09 -11.70 6.60
C MET A 37 14.00 -12.29 8.01
N GLY A 38 12.83 -12.80 8.40
CA GLY A 38 12.63 -13.51 9.67
C GLY A 38 12.89 -12.65 10.91
N ALA A 39 12.46 -11.37 10.90
CA ALA A 39 12.72 -10.41 11.97
C ALA A 39 12.28 -10.88 13.37
N TYR A 40 11.31 -11.79 13.44
CA TYR A 40 10.84 -12.41 14.68
C TYR A 40 11.86 -13.38 15.32
N LYS A 41 12.94 -13.70 14.61
CA LYS A 41 14.05 -14.56 15.09
C LYS A 41 15.28 -13.76 15.55
N PHE A 42 15.17 -12.43 15.60
CA PHE A 42 16.29 -11.62 16.10
C PHE A 42 16.66 -12.05 17.53
N PRO A 43 17.96 -12.20 17.91
CA PRO A 43 19.17 -11.83 17.14
C PRO A 43 19.73 -12.92 16.22
N ASP A 44 19.10 -14.10 16.11
CA ASP A 44 19.59 -15.16 15.21
C ASP A 44 19.57 -14.72 13.73
N ASN A 45 18.66 -13.81 13.38
CA ASN A 45 18.60 -13.12 12.11
C ASN A 45 18.98 -11.65 12.28
N ASP A 46 19.71 -11.09 11.33
CA ASP A 46 20.32 -9.74 11.42
C ASP A 46 19.32 -8.58 11.32
N THR A 47 18.10 -8.82 10.87
CA THR A 47 17.10 -7.77 10.65
C THR A 47 16.13 -7.70 11.82
N PRO A 48 16.26 -6.73 12.75
CA PRO A 48 15.34 -6.58 13.86
C PRO A 48 14.02 -5.95 13.42
N ILE A 49 12.97 -6.29 14.14
CA ILE A 49 11.77 -5.48 14.25
C ILE A 49 11.62 -5.03 15.71
N LYS A 50 11.23 -3.77 15.90
CA LYS A 50 11.00 -3.25 17.25
C LYS A 50 9.95 -4.11 17.96
N PRO A 51 10.13 -4.45 19.26
CA PRO A 51 9.04 -5.05 20.03
C PRO A 51 7.81 -4.14 19.99
N ILE A 52 6.69 -4.69 19.56
CA ILE A 52 5.45 -3.96 19.33
C ILE A 52 4.40 -4.50 20.30
N ARG A 53 3.84 -3.62 21.12
CA ARG A 53 2.69 -3.94 21.97
C ARG A 53 1.37 -3.61 21.27
N ARG A 54 1.30 -2.45 20.61
CA ARG A 54 0.12 -1.99 19.88
C ARG A 54 0.55 -1.48 18.51
N ILE A 55 -0.10 -1.94 17.47
CA ILE A 55 0.21 -1.58 16.08
C ILE A 55 -1.05 -1.14 15.34
N ALA A 56 -0.92 -0.08 14.55
CA ALA A 56 -1.96 0.31 13.60
C ALA A 56 -1.52 0.00 12.18
N VAL A 57 -2.39 -0.65 11.42
CA VAL A 57 -2.25 -0.86 9.98
C VAL A 57 -3.24 0.06 9.26
N VAL A 58 -2.73 0.94 8.42
CA VAL A 58 -3.52 1.95 7.70
C VAL A 58 -3.77 1.50 6.27
N GLY A 59 -5.01 1.18 5.98
CA GLY A 59 -5.45 0.68 4.67
C GLY A 59 -6.47 -0.44 4.80
N ALA A 60 -7.05 -0.89 3.67
CA ALA A 60 -8.04 -1.96 3.66
C ALA A 60 -7.98 -2.83 2.39
N GLY A 61 -6.86 -2.83 1.68
CA GLY A 61 -6.58 -3.75 0.58
C GLY A 61 -6.01 -5.09 1.09
N ASN A 62 -5.76 -6.04 0.17
CA ASN A 62 -5.17 -7.34 0.53
C ASN A 62 -3.84 -7.17 1.29
N THR A 63 -2.97 -6.24 0.85
CA THR A 63 -1.70 -5.95 1.53
C THR A 63 -1.90 -5.45 2.97
N ALA A 64 -2.99 -4.71 3.25
CA ALA A 64 -3.33 -4.29 4.61
C ALA A 64 -3.78 -5.49 5.46
N MET A 65 -4.57 -6.41 4.88
CA MET A 65 -4.95 -7.66 5.55
C MET A 65 -3.71 -8.51 5.86
N ASP A 66 -2.82 -8.69 4.88
CA ASP A 66 -1.56 -9.43 5.08
C ASP A 66 -0.71 -8.79 6.18
N SER A 67 -0.59 -7.46 6.20
CA SER A 67 0.17 -6.73 7.22
C SER A 67 -0.44 -6.89 8.61
N ALA A 68 -1.76 -6.74 8.74
CA ALA A 68 -2.46 -6.86 10.01
C ALA A 68 -2.38 -8.30 10.58
N ARG A 69 -2.59 -9.31 9.74
CA ARG A 69 -2.50 -10.72 10.11
C ARG A 69 -1.06 -11.14 10.43
N THR A 70 -0.07 -10.60 9.69
CA THR A 70 1.36 -10.79 10.01
C THR A 70 1.70 -10.14 11.35
N ALA A 71 1.21 -8.92 11.60
CA ALA A 71 1.38 -8.24 12.89
C ALA A 71 0.79 -9.05 14.05
N GLN A 72 -0.42 -9.61 13.86
CA GLN A 72 -1.07 -10.44 14.88
C GLN A 72 -0.22 -11.67 15.26
N ARG A 73 0.52 -12.26 14.30
CA ARG A 73 1.43 -13.39 14.54
C ARG A 73 2.68 -13.03 15.37
N LEU A 74 3.03 -11.74 15.45
CA LEU A 74 4.06 -11.24 16.36
C LEU A 74 3.56 -11.15 17.81
N ARG A 75 2.29 -11.48 18.08
CA ARG A 75 1.64 -11.50 19.40
C ARG A 75 1.66 -10.15 20.12
N PRO A 76 1.25 -9.05 19.49
CA PRO A 76 1.04 -7.79 20.19
C PRO A 76 -0.18 -7.88 21.11
N GLU A 77 -0.34 -6.91 21.99
CA GLU A 77 -1.55 -6.76 22.81
C GLU A 77 -2.75 -6.38 21.94
N LYS A 78 -2.50 -5.58 20.87
CA LYS A 78 -3.56 -5.06 20.00
C LYS A 78 -3.06 -4.80 18.58
N VAL A 79 -3.87 -5.18 17.59
CA VAL A 79 -3.72 -4.79 16.19
C VAL A 79 -4.95 -3.99 15.77
N TYR A 80 -4.75 -2.74 15.37
CA TYR A 80 -5.79 -1.87 14.81
C TYR A 80 -5.70 -1.88 13.28
N LEU A 81 -6.83 -2.02 12.60
CA LEU A 81 -6.95 -1.74 11.17
C LEU A 81 -7.68 -0.41 10.99
N ILE A 82 -7.01 0.58 10.46
CA ILE A 82 -7.55 1.94 10.28
C ILE A 82 -7.90 2.13 8.81
N TYR A 83 -9.16 2.46 8.53
CA TYR A 83 -9.63 2.69 7.17
C TYR A 83 -10.59 3.87 7.07
N ARG A 84 -10.34 4.75 6.10
CA ARG A 84 -11.08 6.02 5.93
C ARG A 84 -12.50 5.89 5.36
N ARG A 85 -12.91 4.70 4.90
CA ARG A 85 -14.25 4.41 4.39
C ARG A 85 -14.91 3.30 5.20
N SER A 86 -16.10 2.88 4.79
CA SER A 86 -16.82 1.79 5.44
C SER A 86 -16.38 0.42 4.91
N ARG A 87 -16.97 -0.62 5.50
CA ARG A 87 -16.73 -2.01 5.13
C ARG A 87 -17.07 -2.30 3.66
N LEU A 88 -18.11 -1.65 3.12
CA LEU A 88 -18.55 -1.86 1.75
C LEU A 88 -17.53 -1.38 0.70
N GLU A 89 -16.73 -0.37 1.04
CA GLU A 89 -15.71 0.18 0.17
C GLU A 89 -14.33 -0.47 0.35
N MET A 90 -14.20 -1.49 1.21
CA MET A 90 -12.93 -2.21 1.39
C MET A 90 -12.57 -2.98 0.12
N PRO A 91 -11.37 -2.74 -0.48
CA PRO A 91 -10.98 -3.41 -1.71
C PRO A 91 -10.37 -4.80 -1.52
N ALA A 92 -10.13 -5.24 -0.28
CA ALA A 92 -9.66 -6.58 0.02
C ALA A 92 -10.71 -7.64 -0.31
N ARG A 93 -10.29 -8.87 -0.55
CA ARG A 93 -11.19 -10.01 -0.72
C ARG A 93 -11.98 -10.24 0.56
N LYS A 94 -13.24 -10.63 0.41
CA LYS A 94 -14.14 -10.87 1.56
C LYS A 94 -13.61 -11.92 2.52
N GLU A 95 -12.99 -12.95 1.98
CA GLU A 95 -12.36 -14.04 2.73
C GLU A 95 -11.21 -13.52 3.60
N GLU A 96 -10.35 -12.64 3.06
CA GLU A 96 -9.24 -12.05 3.81
C GLU A 96 -9.71 -11.12 4.93
N ILE A 97 -10.79 -10.38 4.69
CA ILE A 97 -11.42 -9.55 5.73
C ILE A 97 -11.99 -10.44 6.84
N HIS A 98 -12.67 -11.54 6.48
CA HIS A 98 -13.23 -12.48 7.43
C HIS A 98 -12.14 -13.15 8.29
N HIS A 99 -11.07 -13.64 7.67
CA HIS A 99 -9.95 -14.22 8.40
C HIS A 99 -9.30 -13.20 9.36
N ALA A 100 -9.18 -11.93 8.95
CA ALA A 100 -8.62 -10.88 9.80
C ALA A 100 -9.52 -10.63 11.04
N GLU A 101 -10.85 -10.70 10.88
CA GLU A 101 -11.81 -10.59 11.99
C GLU A 101 -11.73 -11.81 12.93
N GLU A 102 -11.67 -13.02 12.39
CA GLU A 102 -11.53 -14.26 13.18
C GLU A 102 -10.22 -14.27 13.98
N GLU A 103 -9.14 -13.69 13.44
CA GLU A 103 -7.85 -13.54 14.12
C GLU A 103 -7.85 -12.41 15.17
N GLY A 104 -8.96 -11.70 15.38
CA GLY A 104 -9.14 -10.70 16.45
C GLY A 104 -8.55 -9.33 16.14
N ILE A 105 -8.36 -8.98 14.87
CA ILE A 105 -7.95 -7.64 14.45
C ILE A 105 -9.09 -6.65 14.68
N ASP A 106 -8.76 -5.50 15.30
CA ASP A 106 -9.74 -4.49 15.68
C ASP A 106 -9.93 -3.46 14.55
N PHE A 107 -11.09 -3.49 13.89
CA PHE A 107 -11.39 -2.65 12.73
C PHE A 107 -11.92 -1.29 13.15
N HIS A 108 -11.19 -0.23 12.84
CA HIS A 108 -11.58 1.17 12.97
C HIS A 108 -11.85 1.77 11.60
N LEU A 109 -13.06 1.54 11.11
CA LEU A 109 -13.56 2.11 9.86
C LEU A 109 -13.92 3.58 10.03
N LEU A 110 -14.03 4.33 8.93
CA LEU A 110 -14.32 5.76 8.93
C LEU A 110 -13.33 6.59 9.75
N HIS A 111 -12.05 6.20 9.74
CA HIS A 111 -10.96 6.94 10.37
C HIS A 111 -9.83 7.15 9.38
N SER A 112 -9.32 8.38 9.30
CA SER A 112 -8.20 8.77 8.45
C SER A 112 -7.09 9.38 9.29
N PRO A 113 -5.86 8.84 9.28
CA PRO A 113 -4.74 9.42 10.02
C PRO A 113 -4.47 10.88 9.61
N THR A 114 -4.21 11.73 10.59
CA THR A 114 -3.84 13.15 10.41
C THR A 114 -2.42 13.44 10.84
N ARG A 115 -1.91 12.72 11.82
CA ARG A 115 -0.52 12.78 12.26
C ARG A 115 -0.11 11.54 13.05
N ILE A 116 1.17 11.25 13.07
CA ILE A 116 1.78 10.25 13.94
C ILE A 116 2.60 11.01 15.00
N ILE A 117 2.46 10.61 16.25
CA ILE A 117 3.04 11.31 17.41
C ILE A 117 4.21 10.48 17.93
N GLY A 118 5.35 11.13 18.10
CA GLY A 118 6.57 10.52 18.64
C GLY A 118 6.93 11.01 20.02
N ASP A 119 7.77 10.23 20.71
CA ASP A 119 8.45 10.66 21.93
C ASP A 119 9.69 11.54 21.62
N GLU A 120 10.38 12.02 22.65
CA GLU A 120 11.60 12.83 22.53
C GLU A 120 12.75 12.12 21.80
N LYS A 121 12.69 10.78 21.70
CA LYS A 121 13.67 9.94 20.97
C LYS A 121 13.24 9.64 19.53
N GLY A 122 12.16 10.28 19.06
CA GLY A 122 11.62 10.08 17.73
C GLY A 122 10.96 8.72 17.51
N ARG A 123 10.46 8.05 18.55
CA ARG A 123 9.77 6.76 18.46
C ARG A 123 8.27 6.97 18.52
N VAL A 124 7.51 6.24 17.70
CA VAL A 124 6.05 6.27 17.70
C VAL A 124 5.49 5.93 19.08
N ILE A 125 4.54 6.73 19.56
CA ILE A 125 3.77 6.54 20.81
C ILE A 125 2.27 6.62 20.58
N ALA A 126 1.82 7.31 19.53
CA ALA A 126 0.39 7.42 19.19
C ALA A 126 0.17 7.81 17.74
N MET A 127 -1.04 7.62 17.25
CA MET A 127 -1.53 8.11 15.96
C MET A 127 -2.87 8.81 16.15
N GLU A 128 -2.99 10.03 15.64
CA GLU A 128 -4.24 10.78 15.62
C GLU A 128 -4.96 10.58 14.29
N CYS A 129 -6.27 10.35 14.36
CA CYS A 129 -7.12 10.14 13.21
C CYS A 129 -8.32 11.08 13.25
N GLN A 130 -8.70 11.60 12.08
CA GLN A 130 -9.97 12.27 11.84
C GLN A 130 -11.07 11.24 11.61
N GLU A 131 -12.18 11.34 12.33
CA GLU A 131 -13.39 10.58 12.03
C GLU A 131 -13.99 11.07 10.70
N MET A 132 -14.45 10.14 9.87
CA MET A 132 -14.97 10.41 8.52
C MET A 132 -16.45 10.08 8.42
N VAL A 133 -17.13 10.74 7.51
CA VAL A 133 -18.46 10.34 7.02
C VAL A 133 -18.37 10.05 5.52
N LEU A 134 -19.33 9.30 4.97
CA LEU A 134 -19.34 8.98 3.55
C LEU A 134 -20.20 9.98 2.79
N GLY A 135 -19.62 10.66 1.83
CA GLY A 135 -20.27 11.52 0.85
C GLY A 135 -20.68 10.76 -0.42
N GLU A 136 -20.79 11.49 -1.54
CA GLU A 136 -21.12 10.94 -2.85
C GLU A 136 -20.03 10.01 -3.39
N PRO A 137 -20.39 9.08 -4.30
CA PRO A 137 -19.41 8.21 -4.96
C PRO A 137 -18.36 8.99 -5.76
N ASP A 138 -17.13 8.50 -5.74
CA ASP A 138 -16.04 8.99 -6.60
C ASP A 138 -16.05 8.28 -7.97
N ALA A 139 -15.10 8.63 -8.86
CA ALA A 139 -14.97 8.04 -10.18
C ALA A 139 -14.75 6.51 -10.19
N SER A 140 -14.39 5.91 -9.04
CA SER A 140 -14.29 4.45 -8.88
C SER A 140 -15.59 3.81 -8.39
N GLY A 141 -16.66 4.58 -8.23
CA GLY A 141 -17.95 4.14 -7.69
C GLY A 141 -17.97 3.97 -6.16
N ARG A 142 -16.88 4.25 -5.45
CA ARG A 142 -16.79 4.16 -4.00
C ARG A 142 -17.12 5.51 -3.36
N ARG A 143 -17.87 5.51 -2.28
CA ARG A 143 -18.24 6.74 -1.56
C ARG A 143 -17.00 7.47 -1.02
N ARG A 144 -16.97 8.79 -1.22
CA ARG A 144 -15.84 9.64 -0.77
C ARG A 144 -15.85 9.76 0.75
N PRO A 145 -14.69 9.62 1.42
CA PRO A 145 -14.57 9.96 2.82
C PRO A 145 -14.51 11.49 2.96
N VAL A 146 -15.38 12.04 3.80
CA VAL A 146 -15.47 13.46 4.14
C VAL A 146 -15.17 13.62 5.63
N PRO A 147 -14.28 14.55 6.05
CA PRO A 147 -14.00 14.77 7.46
C PRO A 147 -15.25 15.17 8.23
N LYS A 148 -15.45 14.57 9.40
CA LYS A 148 -16.46 14.99 10.37
C LYS A 148 -15.83 16.05 11.28
N GLU A 149 -16.27 17.30 11.17
CA GLU A 149 -15.66 18.41 11.87
C GLU A 149 -15.55 18.18 13.39
N GLY A 150 -14.39 18.50 13.95
CA GLY A 150 -14.10 18.41 15.39
C GLY A 150 -14.00 17.00 15.96
N ALA A 151 -14.16 15.94 15.16
CA ALA A 151 -14.12 14.56 15.63
C ALA A 151 -12.73 13.94 15.41
N LEU A 152 -11.81 14.16 16.35
CA LEU A 152 -10.49 13.54 16.38
C LEU A 152 -10.46 12.37 17.37
N LYS A 153 -9.74 11.32 17.02
CA LYS A 153 -9.49 10.16 17.88
C LYS A 153 -8.02 9.80 17.88
N THR A 154 -7.46 9.61 19.07
CA THR A 154 -6.06 9.19 19.24
C THR A 154 -6.01 7.70 19.58
N PHE A 155 -5.13 6.98 18.88
CA PHE A 155 -4.80 5.59 19.11
C PHE A 155 -3.39 5.51 19.70
N GLU A 156 -3.25 4.94 20.89
CA GLU A 156 -1.94 4.65 21.45
C GLU A 156 -1.34 3.44 20.71
N VAL A 157 -0.22 3.64 20.06
CA VAL A 157 0.46 2.63 19.24
C VAL A 157 1.96 2.79 19.31
N ASP A 158 2.70 1.68 19.22
CA ASP A 158 4.16 1.67 19.19
C ASP A 158 4.69 1.58 17.75
N ALA A 159 3.84 1.19 16.82
CA ALA A 159 4.18 1.11 15.40
C ALA A 159 2.97 1.42 14.51
N VAL A 160 3.26 1.93 13.30
CA VAL A 160 2.28 2.18 12.24
C VAL A 160 2.77 1.55 10.95
N VAL A 161 1.92 0.76 10.30
CA VAL A 161 2.18 0.20 8.97
C VAL A 161 1.29 0.90 7.95
N ILE A 162 1.89 1.57 6.97
CA ILE A 162 1.18 2.27 5.90
C ILE A 162 0.97 1.31 4.72
N ALA A 163 -0.29 0.93 4.48
CA ALA A 163 -0.72 -0.02 3.46
C ALA A 163 -1.74 0.60 2.50
N THR A 164 -1.50 1.84 2.07
CA THR A 164 -2.42 2.65 1.25
C THR A 164 -2.27 2.43 -0.25
N GLY A 165 -1.36 1.56 -0.65
CA GLY A 165 -1.08 1.19 -2.04
C GLY A 165 0.35 1.49 -2.45
N GLN A 166 0.62 1.25 -3.73
CA GLN A 166 1.95 1.35 -4.33
C GLN A 166 1.85 1.97 -5.72
N GLY A 167 2.96 2.51 -6.19
CA GLY A 167 3.09 3.08 -7.52
C GLY A 167 4.40 2.72 -8.21
N PRO A 168 4.56 3.09 -9.49
CA PRO A 168 5.80 2.92 -10.22
C PRO A 168 6.93 3.75 -9.61
N ASN A 169 8.17 3.26 -9.75
CA ASN A 169 9.34 4.08 -9.45
C ASN A 169 9.46 5.20 -10.49
N PRO A 170 9.48 6.49 -10.09
CA PRO A 170 9.49 7.60 -11.01
C PRO A 170 10.84 7.81 -11.73
N LEU A 171 11.94 7.20 -11.25
CA LEU A 171 13.30 7.44 -11.77
C LEU A 171 13.40 7.17 -13.28
N LEU A 172 12.93 6.01 -13.74
CA LEU A 172 12.97 5.67 -15.16
C LEU A 172 12.25 6.72 -16.03
N LEU A 173 11.07 7.14 -15.60
CA LEU A 173 10.25 8.09 -16.37
C LEU A 173 10.68 9.54 -16.19
N ALA A 174 11.48 9.85 -15.18
CA ALA A 174 12.12 11.16 -15.03
C ALA A 174 13.22 11.34 -16.08
N ASP A 175 13.97 10.27 -16.38
CA ASP A 175 15.05 10.28 -17.37
C ASP A 175 14.53 10.11 -18.83
N CYS A 176 13.28 9.68 -19.00
CA CYS A 176 12.63 9.48 -20.29
C CYS A 176 11.27 10.22 -20.35
N PRO A 177 11.27 11.56 -20.38
CA PRO A 177 10.05 12.37 -20.33
C PRO A 177 9.14 12.21 -21.56
N GLU A 178 9.64 11.69 -22.66
CA GLU A 178 8.93 11.42 -23.91
C GLU A 178 7.96 10.23 -23.79
N ILE A 179 8.14 9.38 -22.79
CA ILE A 179 7.20 8.29 -22.51
C ILE A 179 5.94 8.87 -21.85
N GLU A 180 4.82 8.73 -22.54
CA GLU A 180 3.52 9.17 -22.01
C GLU A 180 3.14 8.39 -20.74
N ARG A 181 2.64 9.13 -19.74
CA ARG A 181 2.28 8.58 -18.44
C ARG A 181 0.95 9.14 -17.94
N THR A 182 0.28 8.33 -17.16
CA THR A 182 -0.95 8.76 -16.46
C THR A 182 -0.60 9.66 -15.28
N ASN A 183 -1.62 10.30 -14.71
CA ASN A 183 -1.48 11.08 -13.45
C ASN A 183 -1.00 10.25 -12.25
N ARG A 184 -1.04 8.91 -12.34
CA ARG A 184 -0.53 7.98 -11.33
C ARG A 184 0.91 7.53 -11.59
N GLY A 185 1.54 8.02 -12.67
CA GLY A 185 2.91 7.68 -13.05
C GLY A 185 3.03 6.34 -13.78
N THR A 186 1.94 5.67 -14.16
CA THR A 186 1.98 4.46 -14.99
C THR A 186 2.15 4.81 -16.46
N ILE A 187 2.83 3.94 -17.22
CA ILE A 187 3.07 4.13 -18.67
C ILE A 187 1.77 3.93 -19.44
N VAL A 188 1.47 4.83 -20.36
CA VAL A 188 0.38 4.69 -21.34
C VAL A 188 0.85 3.81 -22.49
N VAL A 189 0.09 2.77 -22.83
CA VAL A 189 0.40 1.85 -23.92
C VAL A 189 -0.83 1.58 -24.78
N ASN A 190 -0.58 1.18 -26.04
CA ASN A 190 -1.60 0.59 -26.88
C ASN A 190 -1.95 -0.82 -26.32
N PRO A 191 -3.20 -1.09 -25.93
CA PRO A 191 -3.57 -2.36 -25.30
C PRO A 191 -3.47 -3.60 -26.21
N GLN A 192 -3.42 -3.42 -27.53
CA GLN A 192 -3.29 -4.53 -28.51
C GLN A 192 -1.82 -4.91 -28.76
N THR A 193 -0.88 -4.01 -28.52
CA THR A 193 0.55 -4.23 -28.81
C THR A 193 1.47 -4.05 -27.59
N MET A 194 0.97 -3.44 -26.51
CA MET A 194 1.76 -2.99 -25.35
C MET A 194 2.86 -1.98 -25.72
N GLN A 195 2.78 -1.33 -26.90
CA GLN A 195 3.70 -0.28 -27.33
C GLN A 195 3.38 1.04 -26.63
N SER A 196 4.40 1.73 -26.17
CA SER A 196 4.28 3.06 -25.53
C SER A 196 4.12 4.18 -26.56
N SER A 197 4.23 5.44 -26.14
CA SER A 197 4.34 6.60 -27.05
C SER A 197 5.60 6.57 -27.92
N LEU A 198 6.64 5.84 -27.53
CA LEU A 198 7.85 5.64 -28.33
C LEU A 198 7.74 4.34 -29.16
N PRO A 199 8.11 4.37 -30.46
CA PRO A 199 7.86 3.25 -31.37
C PRO A 199 8.65 1.98 -31.03
N ASP A 200 9.80 2.09 -30.39
CA ASP A 200 10.72 1.01 -30.02
C ASP A 200 10.61 0.59 -28.57
N VAL A 201 9.70 1.19 -27.79
CA VAL A 201 9.49 0.95 -26.36
C VAL A 201 8.13 0.34 -26.10
N PHE A 202 8.13 -0.79 -25.42
CA PHE A 202 6.95 -1.55 -24.98
C PHE A 202 6.93 -1.62 -23.46
N ALA A 203 5.75 -1.74 -22.86
CA ALA A 203 5.64 -1.90 -21.41
C ALA A 203 4.48 -2.82 -21.04
N GLY A 204 4.60 -3.50 -19.88
CA GLY A 204 3.55 -4.40 -19.41
C GLY A 204 3.65 -4.72 -17.93
N GLY A 205 2.57 -5.27 -17.35
CA GLY A 205 2.45 -5.52 -15.92
C GLY A 205 2.10 -4.25 -15.13
N ASP A 206 2.46 -4.22 -13.85
CA ASP A 206 2.03 -3.16 -12.93
C ASP A 206 2.59 -1.77 -13.24
N ILE A 207 3.65 -1.67 -14.04
CA ILE A 207 4.13 -0.38 -14.56
C ILE A 207 3.10 0.29 -15.49
N VAL A 208 2.18 -0.48 -16.06
CA VAL A 208 1.09 -0.02 -16.94
C VAL A 208 -0.24 0.04 -16.19
N THR A 209 -0.60 -1.03 -15.46
CA THR A 209 -1.92 -1.16 -14.83
C THR A 209 -2.01 -0.58 -13.43
N GLY A 210 -0.87 -0.31 -12.77
CA GLY A 210 -0.81 -0.25 -11.31
C GLY A 210 -0.82 -1.65 -10.72
N GLY A 211 -0.83 -1.78 -9.40
CA GLY A 211 -0.86 -3.07 -8.74
C GLY A 211 -2.06 -3.93 -9.16
N ALA A 212 -1.78 -5.06 -9.82
CA ALA A 212 -2.77 -5.96 -10.38
C ALA A 212 -2.41 -7.44 -10.10
N THR A 213 -2.84 -8.36 -10.96
CA THR A 213 -2.57 -9.79 -10.78
C THR A 213 -1.41 -10.27 -11.67
N VAL A 214 -0.70 -11.32 -11.22
CA VAL A 214 0.35 -11.98 -12.01
C VAL A 214 -0.15 -12.43 -13.38
N ILE A 215 -1.39 -12.95 -13.46
CA ILE A 215 -1.99 -13.40 -14.73
C ILE A 215 -2.10 -12.24 -15.73
N LEU A 216 -2.51 -11.05 -15.29
CA LEU A 216 -2.59 -9.87 -16.16
C LEU A 216 -1.20 -9.42 -16.61
N ALA A 217 -0.20 -9.43 -15.71
CA ALA A 217 1.18 -9.12 -16.07
C ALA A 217 1.75 -10.09 -17.10
N MET A 218 1.52 -11.39 -16.92
CA MET A 218 1.89 -12.43 -17.91
C MET A 218 1.20 -12.23 -19.26
N GLY A 219 -0.09 -11.89 -19.24
CA GLY A 219 -0.87 -11.58 -20.44
C GLY A 219 -0.28 -10.40 -21.22
N ALA A 220 0.04 -9.30 -20.51
CA ALA A 220 0.67 -8.14 -21.12
C ALA A 220 2.05 -8.49 -21.75
N GLY A 221 2.88 -9.26 -21.04
CA GLY A 221 4.16 -9.73 -21.57
C GLY A 221 4.01 -10.57 -22.85
N ARG A 222 3.03 -11.47 -22.91
CA ARG A 222 2.73 -12.27 -24.13
C ARG A 222 2.27 -11.39 -25.28
N THR A 223 1.42 -10.41 -25.01
CA THR A 223 0.95 -9.45 -26.03
C THR A 223 2.13 -8.67 -26.62
N ALA A 224 3.01 -8.12 -25.75
CA ALA A 224 4.22 -7.43 -26.18
C ALA A 224 5.15 -8.33 -26.99
N ALA A 225 5.39 -9.57 -26.53
CA ALA A 225 6.25 -10.53 -27.23
C ALA A 225 5.75 -10.88 -28.62
N THR A 226 4.44 -10.83 -28.86
CA THR A 226 3.83 -11.05 -30.18
C THR A 226 3.96 -9.82 -31.09
N ALA A 227 3.97 -8.62 -30.50
CA ALA A 227 4.03 -7.35 -31.24
C ALA A 227 5.49 -6.96 -31.61
N ILE A 228 6.45 -7.16 -30.71
CA ILE A 228 7.88 -6.78 -30.90
C ILE A 228 8.48 -7.32 -32.20
N PRO A 229 8.31 -8.60 -32.61
CA PRO A 229 8.88 -9.10 -33.85
C PRO A 229 8.30 -8.47 -35.14
N ARG A 230 7.18 -7.74 -35.02
CA ARG A 230 6.54 -7.04 -36.13
C ARG A 230 6.93 -5.56 -36.22
N TYR A 231 7.69 -5.13 -35.25
CA TYR A 231 8.31 -3.81 -35.20
C TYR A 231 9.63 -3.84 -35.97
#